data_0dd81d93a3b520cc0e5b15d0966d0930
#
_entry.id   0dd81d93a3b520cc0e5b15d0966d0930
#
_cell.length_a   1.000
_cell.length_b   1.000
_cell.length_c   1.000
_cell.angle_alpha   90.00
_cell.angle_beta   90.00
_cell.angle_gamma   90.00
#
_symmetry.space_group_name_H-M   'P 1'
#
loop_
_entity.id
_entity.type
_entity.pdbx_description
1 polymer ?
#
loop_
_entity_poly.entity_id
_entity_poly.type
_entity_poly.pdbx_seq_one_letter_code
_entity_poly.pdbx_strand_id
1 'polypeptide(L)'
;LSLVGSEMCIRDRDNIYTFGATSDEVIAHYENCDYNAKKLYETDALIKKCVDFIISDAMLQAGDSHSLNRLYNEIVGKDWFMALLDLRSYIETKEKALADYDDRYAWAEKMLVNIANAGFFSSDRTIRQYNEDIWHL
;
A
#
# COMPACT_ATOMS: atom_id res chain seq x y z
N LEU A 1 -7.99 12.42 -11.13
CA LEU A 1 -6.53 12.33 -11.37
C LEU A 1 -6.12 10.87 -11.19
N SER A 2 -6.17 10.10 -12.29
CA SER A 2 -5.54 8.79 -12.32
C SER A 2 -4.03 8.99 -12.13
N LEU A 3 -3.51 8.61 -10.98
CA LEU A 3 -2.08 8.64 -10.74
C LEU A 3 -1.42 7.68 -11.73
N VAL A 4 -0.41 8.16 -12.43
CA VAL A 4 0.39 7.44 -13.45
C VAL A 4 0.87 6.05 -12.97
N GLY A 5 0.89 5.81 -11.64
CA GLY A 5 1.20 4.51 -11.04
C GLY A 5 0.12 3.45 -11.16
N SER A 6 -1.17 3.82 -11.28
CA SER A 6 -2.25 2.84 -11.30
C SER A 6 -2.33 2.07 -12.63
N GLU A 7 -1.95 2.67 -13.74
CA GLU A 7 -1.94 1.99 -15.05
C GLU A 7 -0.84 0.92 -15.17
N MET A 8 0.29 1.07 -14.45
CA MET A 8 1.34 0.07 -14.39
C MET A 8 0.86 -1.20 -13.68
N CYS A 9 0.18 -1.02 -12.55
CA CYS A 9 -0.39 -2.14 -11.79
C CYS A 9 -1.42 -2.95 -12.59
N ILE A 10 -2.11 -2.32 -13.56
CA ILE A 10 -3.15 -2.97 -14.37
C ILE A 10 -2.54 -3.78 -15.55
N ARG A 11 -1.42 -3.32 -16.11
CA ARG A 11 -0.83 -3.93 -17.32
C ARG A 11 0.09 -5.11 -17.05
N ASP A 12 0.69 -5.19 -15.88
CA ASP A 12 1.69 -6.23 -15.57
C ASP A 12 1.51 -6.80 -14.16
N ARG A 13 0.36 -7.45 -13.95
CA ARG A 13 0.00 -8.05 -12.65
C ARG A 13 0.93 -9.18 -12.24
N ASP A 14 1.63 -9.80 -13.19
CA ASP A 14 2.48 -10.96 -12.92
C ASP A 14 3.86 -10.57 -12.35
N ASN A 15 4.27 -9.32 -12.56
CA ASN A 15 5.59 -8.81 -12.16
C ASN A 15 5.54 -7.77 -11.04
N ILE A 16 4.37 -7.56 -10.43
CA ILE A 16 4.16 -6.66 -9.30
C ILE A 16 3.31 -7.34 -8.22
N TYR A 17 3.58 -7.02 -6.97
CA TYR A 17 2.80 -7.49 -5.83
C TYR A 17 1.87 -6.37 -5.38
N THR A 18 0.58 -6.57 -5.58
CA THR A 18 -0.46 -5.61 -5.14
C THR A 18 -1.24 -6.18 -3.97
N PHE A 19 -1.67 -5.32 -3.07
CA PHE A 19 -2.49 -5.69 -1.93
C PHE A 19 -3.52 -4.59 -1.64
N GLY A 20 -4.47 -4.91 -0.77
CA GLY A 20 -5.46 -3.97 -0.28
C GLY A 20 -6.72 -3.88 -1.14
N ALA A 21 -7.65 -3.06 -0.67
CA ALA A 21 -8.90 -2.78 -1.33
C ALA A 21 -8.69 -1.99 -2.63
N THR A 22 -9.54 -2.21 -3.61
CA THR A 22 -9.57 -1.43 -4.84
C THR A 22 -10.06 0.00 -4.58
N SER A 23 -9.78 0.91 -5.52
CA SER A 23 -10.27 2.30 -5.41
C SER A 23 -11.79 2.37 -5.28
N ASP A 24 -12.52 1.52 -6.00
CA ASP A 24 -13.99 1.49 -5.97
C ASP A 24 -14.51 1.01 -4.61
N GLU A 25 -13.87 0.00 -4.00
CA GLU A 25 -14.19 -0.46 -2.66
C GLU A 25 -13.92 0.60 -1.60
N VAL A 26 -12.77 1.27 -1.68
CA VAL A 26 -12.44 2.37 -0.75
C VAL A 26 -13.44 3.52 -0.89
N ILE A 27 -13.80 3.91 -2.11
CA ILE A 27 -14.80 4.96 -2.35
C ILE A 27 -16.15 4.54 -1.75
N ALA A 28 -16.57 3.28 -1.97
CA ALA A 28 -17.82 2.76 -1.41
C ALA A 28 -17.83 2.81 0.13
N HIS A 29 -16.71 2.51 0.79
CA HIS A 29 -16.58 2.64 2.24
C HIS A 29 -16.71 4.08 2.73
N TYR A 30 -16.17 5.06 1.98
CA TYR A 30 -16.33 6.48 2.30
C TYR A 30 -17.79 6.94 2.11
N GLU A 31 -18.42 6.54 0.99
CA GLU A 31 -19.82 6.91 0.70
C GLU A 31 -20.81 6.32 1.71
N ASN A 32 -20.60 5.06 2.09
CA ASN A 32 -21.46 4.35 3.04
C ASN A 32 -21.16 4.67 4.50
N CYS A 33 -20.01 5.29 4.78
CA CYS A 33 -19.53 5.57 6.15
C CYS A 33 -19.51 4.30 7.03
N ASP A 34 -19.20 3.14 6.47
CA ASP A 34 -19.31 1.83 7.13
C ASP A 34 -17.96 1.31 7.67
N TYR A 35 -16.84 1.97 7.34
CA TYR A 35 -15.53 1.62 7.87
C TYR A 35 -15.38 2.05 9.32
N ASN A 36 -14.88 1.15 10.17
CA ASN A 36 -14.62 1.42 11.57
C ASN A 36 -13.29 0.77 12.03
N ALA A 37 -12.24 1.58 12.08
CA ALA A 37 -10.90 1.16 12.49
C ALA A 37 -10.88 0.54 13.90
N LYS A 38 -11.57 1.16 14.85
CA LYS A 38 -11.63 0.69 16.24
C LYS A 38 -12.26 -0.69 16.33
N LYS A 39 -13.32 -0.96 15.57
CA LYS A 39 -13.97 -2.27 15.53
C LYS A 39 -13.00 -3.34 15.00
N LEU A 40 -12.26 -3.05 13.92
CA LEU A 40 -11.24 -3.96 13.39
C LEU A 40 -10.15 -4.25 14.43
N TYR A 41 -9.63 -3.21 15.06
CA TYR A 41 -8.63 -3.33 16.13
C TYR A 41 -9.13 -4.19 17.29
N GLU A 42 -10.39 -4.06 17.72
CA GLU A 42 -10.96 -4.80 18.84
C GLU A 42 -11.29 -6.26 18.49
N THR A 43 -11.67 -6.54 17.25
CA THR A 43 -12.17 -7.86 16.84
C THR A 43 -11.11 -8.75 16.19
N ASP A 44 -10.03 -8.18 15.66
CA ASP A 44 -8.97 -8.92 14.97
C ASP A 44 -7.69 -8.97 15.79
N ALA A 45 -7.36 -10.14 16.31
CA ALA A 45 -6.19 -10.35 17.16
C ALA A 45 -4.84 -10.07 16.46
N LEU A 46 -4.75 -10.29 15.14
CA LEU A 46 -3.55 -10.00 14.36
C LEU A 46 -3.36 -8.49 14.21
N ILE A 47 -4.41 -7.80 13.79
CA ILE A 47 -4.42 -6.35 13.67
C ILE A 47 -4.08 -5.72 15.02
N LYS A 48 -4.75 -6.15 16.08
CA LYS A 48 -4.46 -5.69 17.44
C LYS A 48 -3.00 -5.85 17.81
N LYS A 49 -2.43 -7.03 17.59
CA LYS A 49 -1.02 -7.30 17.90
C LYS A 49 -0.06 -6.40 17.12
N CYS A 50 -0.34 -6.16 15.83
CA CYS A 50 0.49 -5.29 15.00
C CYS A 50 0.40 -3.83 15.45
N VAL A 51 -0.80 -3.36 15.77
CA VAL A 51 -1.02 -1.98 16.21
C VAL A 51 -0.44 -1.75 17.62
N ASP A 52 -0.64 -2.67 18.55
CA ASP A 52 -0.08 -2.58 19.90
C ASP A 52 1.46 -2.58 19.89
N PHE A 53 2.09 -3.17 18.87
CA PHE A 53 3.54 -3.13 18.72
C PHE A 53 4.07 -1.69 18.58
N ILE A 54 3.31 -0.77 18.00
CA ILE A 54 3.70 0.65 17.82
C ILE A 54 4.04 1.30 19.17
N ILE A 55 3.31 0.91 20.23
CA ILE A 55 3.51 1.45 21.59
C ILE A 55 4.17 0.44 22.53
N SER A 56 4.81 -0.61 21.97
CA SER A 56 5.59 -1.55 22.78
C SER A 56 6.84 -0.90 23.39
N ASP A 57 7.35 -1.47 24.47
CA ASP A 57 8.57 -0.99 25.11
C ASP A 57 9.75 -0.89 24.12
N ALA A 58 9.86 -1.85 23.20
CA ALA A 58 10.91 -1.86 22.18
C ALA A 58 10.81 -0.63 21.25
N MET A 59 9.60 -0.29 20.81
CA MET A 59 9.39 0.86 19.94
C MET A 59 9.54 2.19 20.70
N LEU A 60 9.02 2.27 21.92
CA LEU A 60 9.13 3.46 22.75
C LEU A 60 10.57 3.78 23.21
N GLN A 61 11.43 2.77 23.27
CA GLN A 61 12.87 2.97 23.54
C GLN A 61 13.66 3.38 22.30
N ALA A 62 13.22 2.95 21.11
CA ALA A 62 13.90 3.23 19.86
C ALA A 62 13.46 4.55 19.20
N GLY A 63 12.24 5.01 19.47
CA GLY A 63 11.63 6.15 18.82
C GLY A 63 11.10 7.21 19.78
N ASP A 64 10.57 8.31 19.20
CA ASP A 64 9.91 9.35 19.98
C ASP A 64 8.55 8.87 20.50
N SER A 65 8.44 8.72 21.81
CA SER A 65 7.24 8.19 22.45
C SER A 65 5.98 9.02 22.20
N HIS A 66 6.10 10.34 22.07
CA HIS A 66 4.98 11.22 21.77
C HIS A 66 4.42 10.96 20.37
N SER A 67 5.30 10.90 19.37
CA SER A 67 4.93 10.60 17.99
C SER A 67 4.35 9.20 17.81
N LEU A 68 4.92 8.20 18.48
CA LEU A 68 4.43 6.82 18.42
C LEU A 68 3.03 6.68 19.04
N ASN A 69 2.78 7.30 20.21
CA ASN A 69 1.46 7.33 20.82
C ASN A 69 0.43 8.08 19.96
N ARG A 70 0.84 9.19 19.33
CA ARG A 70 -0.02 9.92 18.40
C ARG A 70 -0.39 9.05 17.19
N LEU A 71 0.59 8.37 16.58
CA LEU A 71 0.36 7.45 15.46
C LEU A 71 -0.61 6.33 15.85
N TYR A 72 -0.38 5.68 17.00
CA TYR A 72 -1.28 4.66 17.53
C TYR A 72 -2.73 5.16 17.66
N ASN A 73 -2.91 6.32 18.27
CA ASN A 73 -4.24 6.91 18.47
C ASN A 73 -4.93 7.29 17.14
N GLU A 74 -4.19 7.80 16.16
CA GLU A 74 -4.75 8.11 14.84
C GLU A 74 -5.16 6.83 14.09
N ILE A 75 -4.34 5.78 14.13
CA ILE A 75 -4.66 4.49 13.50
C ILE A 75 -5.91 3.86 14.15
N VAL A 76 -5.92 3.74 15.47
CA VAL A 76 -7.05 3.12 16.17
C VAL A 76 -8.33 3.95 16.08
N GLY A 77 -8.19 5.28 16.11
CA GLY A 77 -9.34 6.18 16.16
C GLY A 77 -9.97 6.51 14.83
N LYS A 78 -9.17 6.72 13.80
CA LYS A 78 -9.62 7.28 12.53
C LYS A 78 -9.24 6.45 11.31
N ASP A 79 -7.95 6.06 11.24
CA ASP A 79 -7.38 5.33 10.10
C ASP A 79 -7.90 5.84 8.73
N TRP A 80 -7.63 7.10 8.45
CA TRP A 80 -8.13 7.79 7.24
C TRP A 80 -7.84 7.07 5.91
N PHE A 81 -6.78 6.28 5.88
CA PHE A 81 -6.36 5.54 4.68
C PHE A 81 -6.82 4.08 4.68
N MET A 82 -7.63 3.67 5.68
CA MET A 82 -8.11 2.29 5.83
C MET A 82 -6.96 1.26 5.87
N ALA A 83 -5.81 1.65 6.44
CA ALA A 83 -4.62 0.81 6.49
C ALA A 83 -4.85 -0.51 7.26
N LEU A 84 -5.73 -0.51 8.27
CA LEU A 84 -6.08 -1.72 9.00
C LEU A 84 -6.92 -2.69 8.16
N LEU A 85 -7.72 -2.18 7.22
CA LEU A 85 -8.47 -3.01 6.28
C LEU A 85 -7.49 -3.80 5.39
N ASP A 86 -6.44 -3.15 4.93
CA ASP A 86 -5.47 -3.71 3.98
C ASP A 86 -4.40 -4.58 4.65
N LEU A 87 -4.24 -4.51 5.96
CA LEU A 87 -3.11 -5.10 6.68
C LEU A 87 -2.98 -6.62 6.47
N ARG A 88 -4.09 -7.36 6.43
CA ARG A 88 -4.05 -8.81 6.18
C ARG A 88 -3.56 -9.14 4.78
N SER A 89 -4.13 -8.51 3.76
CA SER A 89 -3.73 -8.73 2.38
C SER A 89 -2.28 -8.29 2.13
N TYR A 90 -1.81 -7.23 2.82
CA TYR A 90 -0.41 -6.85 2.83
C TYR A 90 0.49 -7.97 3.37
N ILE A 91 0.14 -8.55 4.53
CA ILE A 91 0.93 -9.63 5.15
C ILE A 91 1.00 -10.83 4.21
N GLU A 92 -0.13 -11.27 3.66
CA GLU A 92 -0.20 -12.40 2.73
C GLU A 92 0.63 -12.14 1.47
N THR A 93 0.50 -10.96 0.89
CA THR A 93 1.27 -10.55 -0.30
C THR A 93 2.76 -10.46 0.00
N LYS A 94 3.14 -9.93 1.15
CA LYS A 94 4.53 -9.88 1.61
C LYS A 94 5.12 -11.28 1.77
N GLU A 95 4.41 -12.21 2.43
CA GLU A 95 4.87 -13.59 2.59
C GLU A 95 5.05 -14.27 1.22
N LYS A 96 4.11 -14.07 0.29
CA LYS A 96 4.25 -14.55 -1.08
C LYS A 96 5.47 -13.96 -1.77
N ALA A 97 5.69 -12.66 -1.68
CA ALA A 97 6.85 -12.00 -2.29
C ALA A 97 8.18 -12.55 -1.72
N LEU A 98 8.24 -12.81 -0.42
CA LEU A 98 9.41 -13.40 0.22
C LEU A 98 9.64 -14.85 -0.24
N ALA A 99 8.58 -15.65 -0.37
CA ALA A 99 8.67 -17.01 -0.88
C ALA A 99 9.10 -17.04 -2.35
N ASP A 100 8.54 -16.17 -3.20
CA ASP A 100 8.93 -16.06 -4.62
C ASP A 100 10.38 -15.57 -4.78
N TYR A 101 10.91 -14.82 -3.82
CA TYR A 101 12.31 -14.36 -3.82
C TYR A 101 13.33 -15.51 -3.67
N ASP A 102 12.95 -16.65 -3.12
CA ASP A 102 13.81 -17.81 -2.97
C ASP A 102 14.12 -18.45 -4.34
N ASP A 103 13.21 -18.35 -5.32
CA ASP A 103 13.48 -18.67 -6.72
C ASP A 103 14.15 -17.47 -7.43
N ARG A 104 15.47 -17.43 -7.35
CA ARG A 104 16.30 -16.35 -7.90
C ARG A 104 16.19 -16.16 -9.40
N TYR A 105 15.91 -17.22 -10.15
CA TYR A 105 15.74 -17.13 -11.60
C TYR A 105 14.41 -16.51 -11.96
N ALA A 106 13.31 -16.99 -11.40
CA ALA A 106 11.99 -16.40 -11.59
C ALA A 106 11.95 -14.94 -11.12
N TRP A 107 12.63 -14.63 -10.00
CA TRP A 107 12.75 -13.25 -9.53
C TRP A 107 13.51 -12.36 -10.51
N ALA A 108 14.64 -12.84 -11.07
CA ALA A 108 15.41 -12.11 -12.06
C ALA A 108 14.62 -11.86 -13.35
N GLU A 109 13.80 -12.82 -13.80
CA GLU A 109 12.90 -12.64 -14.93
C GLU A 109 11.89 -11.51 -14.68
N LYS A 110 11.23 -11.49 -13.52
CA LYS A 110 10.34 -10.39 -13.13
C LYS A 110 11.06 -9.04 -13.12
N MET A 111 12.28 -8.98 -12.59
CA MET A 111 13.10 -7.77 -12.60
C MET A 111 13.41 -7.29 -14.02
N LEU A 112 13.80 -8.18 -14.91
CA LEU A 112 14.09 -7.85 -16.32
C LEU A 112 12.87 -7.30 -17.04
N VAL A 113 11.70 -7.90 -16.85
CA VAL A 113 10.44 -7.41 -17.41
C VAL A 113 10.14 -6.00 -16.91
N ASN A 114 10.28 -5.76 -15.61
CA ASN A 114 10.05 -4.45 -15.02
C ASN A 114 11.04 -3.41 -15.56
N ILE A 115 12.33 -3.75 -15.68
CA ILE A 115 13.34 -2.85 -16.25
C ILE A 115 13.03 -2.55 -17.73
N ALA A 116 12.66 -3.55 -18.51
CA ALA A 116 12.35 -3.38 -19.93
C ALA A 116 11.14 -2.44 -20.14
N ASN A 117 10.18 -2.47 -19.23
CA ASN A 117 8.98 -1.62 -19.27
C ASN A 117 9.16 -0.27 -18.55
N ALA A 118 10.27 -0.06 -17.84
CA ALA A 118 10.49 1.16 -17.04
C ALA A 118 10.52 2.45 -17.88
N GLY A 119 10.85 2.37 -19.16
CA GLY A 119 10.81 3.51 -20.09
C GLY A 119 9.43 4.19 -20.16
N PHE A 120 8.36 3.46 -19.88
CA PHE A 120 7.01 4.04 -19.79
C PHE A 120 6.90 5.10 -18.70
N PHE A 121 7.72 5.02 -17.64
CA PHE A 121 7.74 5.95 -16.49
C PHE A 121 8.74 7.09 -16.66
N SER A 122 9.28 7.29 -17.87
CA SER A 122 10.16 8.42 -18.10
C SER A 122 9.43 9.75 -17.87
N SER A 123 10.10 10.70 -17.23
CA SER A 123 9.57 12.05 -17.00
C SER A 123 9.22 12.74 -18.32
N ASP A 124 10.03 12.53 -19.35
CA ASP A 124 9.81 13.14 -20.68
C ASP A 124 8.48 12.69 -21.30
N ARG A 125 8.15 11.40 -21.18
CA ARG A 125 6.86 10.89 -21.63
C ARG A 125 5.72 11.49 -20.80
N THR A 126 5.87 11.53 -19.50
CA THR A 126 4.84 12.06 -18.58
C THR A 126 4.57 13.53 -18.86
N ILE A 127 5.61 14.34 -19.03
CA ILE A 127 5.48 15.77 -19.35
C ILE A 127 4.84 15.96 -20.73
N ARG A 128 5.24 15.16 -21.74
CA ARG A 128 4.62 15.20 -23.06
C ARG A 128 3.13 14.89 -22.99
N GLN A 129 2.75 13.84 -22.26
CA GLN A 129 1.35 13.47 -22.09
C GLN A 129 0.57 14.56 -21.35
N TYR A 130 1.13 15.18 -20.30
CA TYR A 130 0.49 16.32 -19.65
C TYR A 130 0.32 17.52 -20.60
N ASN A 131 1.29 17.75 -21.49
CA ASN A 131 1.17 18.81 -22.48
C ASN A 131 0.06 18.50 -23.49
N GLU A 132 -0.02 17.27 -23.98
CA GLU A 132 -1.04 16.84 -24.96
C GLU A 132 -2.45 16.82 -24.34
N ASP A 133 -2.60 16.33 -23.10
CA ASP A 133 -3.91 16.08 -22.49
C ASP A 133 -4.46 17.28 -21.70
N ILE A 134 -3.59 18.15 -21.18
CA ILE A 134 -3.97 19.17 -20.19
C ILE A 134 -3.53 20.58 -20.61
N TRP A 135 -2.25 20.77 -20.89
CA TRP A 135 -1.70 22.13 -21.07
C TRP A 135 -1.86 22.68 -22.48
N HIS A 136 -1.75 21.84 -23.50
CA HIS A 136 -1.84 22.17 -24.92
C HIS A 136 -0.89 23.32 -25.38
N LEU A 137 0.36 23.30 -24.84
CA LEU A 137 1.40 24.30 -25.13
C LEU A 137 2.17 23.99 -26.41
#